data_f04f52972b012053b6ed54a94776333a
#
_entry.id   f04f52972b012053b6ed54a94776333a
#
_cell.length_a   1.000
_cell.length_b   1.000
_cell.length_c   1.000
_cell.angle_alpha   90.00
_cell.angle_beta   90.00
_cell.angle_gamma   90.00
#
_symmetry.space_group_name_H-M   'P 1'
#
loop_
_entity.id
_entity.type
_entity.pdbx_description
1 polymer ?
#
loop_
_entity_poly.entity_id
_entity_poly.type
_entity_poly.pdbx_seq_one_letter_code
_entity_poly.pdbx_strand_id
1 'polypeptide(L)'
;VVAGQSRLVNGMEVAVEEINAKGGLQIEFNAQDDEADGEKAVSAYNVLKDWGMQVMAGQVTTGSALAVAPESTADNMFNLTPSASAESLALSGANIFQMCFTDPNQGASAAELVSTKALGTKVGVIYDSSDDYSSGLYKGFSDKAAELGLEIVATTSFTADNKADLSTQVTQCQDAGADLVFLPIYYTEAAQILSYANKIG
;
A
#
# COMPACT_ATOMS: atom_id res chain seq x y z
N VAL A 1 1.64 2.46 15.75
CA VAL A 1 0.53 1.79 15.05
C VAL A 1 -0.10 2.76 14.07
N VAL A 2 0.00 2.51 12.78
CA VAL A 2 -0.72 3.29 11.76
C VAL A 2 -2.22 3.04 11.95
N ALA A 3 -3.05 4.09 11.91
CA ALA A 3 -4.49 3.98 12.20
C ALA A 3 -5.24 2.91 11.37
N GLY A 4 -4.70 2.55 10.18
CA GLY A 4 -5.20 1.46 9.35
C GLY A 4 -4.88 0.06 9.88
N GLN A 5 -3.67 -0.13 10.43
CA GLN A 5 -3.23 -1.41 11.01
C GLN A 5 -4.05 -1.79 12.24
N SER A 6 -4.36 -0.83 13.12
CA SER A 6 -5.23 -1.06 14.27
C SER A 6 -6.62 -1.58 13.86
N ARG A 7 -7.18 -1.07 12.76
CA ARG A 7 -8.51 -1.51 12.29
C ARG A 7 -8.49 -2.94 11.76
N LEU A 8 -7.42 -3.35 11.09
CA LEU A 8 -7.26 -4.73 10.62
C LEU A 8 -7.10 -5.70 11.79
N VAL A 9 -6.25 -5.36 12.78
CA VAL A 9 -6.09 -6.15 14.01
C VAL A 9 -7.41 -6.28 14.73
N ASN A 10 -8.13 -5.19 14.97
CA ASN A 10 -9.44 -5.23 15.62
C ASN A 10 -10.45 -6.10 14.85
N GLY A 11 -10.44 -6.05 13.51
CA GLY A 11 -11.29 -6.91 12.67
C GLY A 11 -10.95 -8.39 12.80
N MET A 12 -9.66 -8.72 12.89
CA MET A 12 -9.18 -10.09 13.12
C MET A 12 -9.56 -10.58 14.52
N GLU A 13 -9.41 -9.75 15.55
CA GLU A 13 -9.84 -10.07 16.93
C GLU A 13 -11.32 -10.41 17.00
N VAL A 14 -12.18 -9.58 16.41
CA VAL A 14 -13.63 -9.84 16.33
C VAL A 14 -13.92 -11.16 15.62
N ALA A 15 -13.24 -11.43 14.48
CA ALA A 15 -13.44 -12.67 13.75
C ALA A 15 -13.01 -13.90 14.59
N VAL A 16 -11.89 -13.81 15.31
CA VAL A 16 -11.41 -14.86 16.20
C VAL A 16 -12.39 -15.11 17.34
N GLU A 17 -12.92 -14.06 17.98
CA GLU A 17 -13.92 -14.17 19.02
C GLU A 17 -15.18 -14.88 18.50
N GLU A 18 -15.69 -14.48 17.33
CA GLU A 18 -16.88 -15.08 16.72
C GLU A 18 -16.67 -16.55 16.33
N ILE A 19 -15.49 -16.91 15.82
CA ILE A 19 -15.16 -18.29 15.47
C ILE A 19 -15.07 -19.14 16.73
N ASN A 20 -14.37 -18.67 17.75
CA ASN A 20 -14.18 -19.38 19.01
C ASN A 20 -15.52 -19.57 19.76
N ALA A 21 -16.42 -18.59 19.69
CA ALA A 21 -17.76 -18.70 20.29
C ALA A 21 -18.64 -19.79 19.66
N LYS A 22 -18.39 -20.17 18.40
CA LYS A 22 -19.12 -21.27 17.73
C LYS A 22 -18.71 -22.66 18.20
N GLY A 23 -17.63 -22.77 18.97
CA GLY A 23 -17.05 -24.04 19.40
C GLY A 23 -16.22 -24.73 18.29
N GLY A 24 -15.60 -25.85 18.62
CA GLY A 24 -14.69 -26.56 17.69
C GLY A 24 -13.24 -26.13 17.86
N LEU A 25 -12.52 -25.96 16.76
CA LEU A 25 -11.13 -25.51 16.78
C LEU A 25 -11.04 -24.10 17.38
N GLN A 26 -10.20 -23.95 18.40
CA GLN A 26 -9.98 -22.66 19.04
C GLN A 26 -8.76 -21.98 18.40
N ILE A 27 -8.87 -20.69 18.14
CA ILE A 27 -7.82 -19.86 17.56
C ILE A 27 -7.24 -18.98 18.67
N GLU A 28 -5.93 -19.07 18.87
CA GLU A 28 -5.17 -18.09 19.63
C GLU A 28 -4.64 -17.03 18.67
N PHE A 29 -4.74 -15.74 19.06
CA PHE A 29 -4.34 -14.62 18.24
C PHE A 29 -3.22 -13.83 18.90
N ASN A 30 -2.19 -13.49 18.12
CA ASN A 30 -1.11 -12.61 18.53
C ASN A 30 -0.79 -11.65 17.40
N ALA A 31 -0.54 -10.39 17.71
CA ALA A 31 -0.21 -9.36 16.73
C ALA A 31 1.07 -8.64 17.14
N GLN A 32 1.90 -8.34 16.16
CA GLN A 32 3.13 -7.55 16.28
C GLN A 32 3.04 -6.34 15.36
N ASP A 33 3.59 -5.20 15.79
CA ASP A 33 3.65 -3.98 14.99
C ASP A 33 4.99 -3.92 14.23
N ASP A 34 4.92 -3.92 12.91
CA ASP A 34 6.08 -3.81 12.03
C ASP A 34 6.43 -2.34 11.66
N GLU A 35 5.63 -1.40 12.12
CA GLU A 35 5.77 0.03 11.84
C GLU A 35 5.90 0.38 10.34
N ALA A 36 5.41 -0.50 9.46
CA ALA A 36 5.57 -0.44 8.01
C ALA A 36 7.05 -0.42 7.55
N ASP A 37 7.93 -1.07 8.31
CA ASP A 37 9.37 -1.20 8.06
C ASP A 37 9.72 -2.67 7.77
N GLY A 38 10.47 -2.92 6.70
CA GLY A 38 10.78 -4.29 6.25
C GLY A 38 11.63 -5.08 7.24
N GLU A 39 12.63 -4.45 7.90
CA GLU A 39 13.48 -5.14 8.88
C GLU A 39 12.70 -5.48 10.16
N LYS A 40 11.85 -4.55 10.61
CA LYS A 40 10.95 -4.78 11.75
C LYS A 40 9.91 -5.86 11.42
N ALA A 41 9.41 -5.90 10.19
CA ALA A 41 8.48 -6.93 9.75
C ALA A 41 9.09 -8.33 9.80
N VAL A 42 10.33 -8.50 9.35
CA VAL A 42 11.07 -9.77 9.48
C VAL A 42 11.29 -10.14 10.95
N SER A 43 11.65 -9.15 11.78
CA SER A 43 11.81 -9.37 13.22
C SER A 43 10.48 -9.80 13.88
N ALA A 44 9.37 -9.12 13.56
CA ALA A 44 8.03 -9.44 14.04
C ALA A 44 7.58 -10.83 13.60
N TYR A 45 7.85 -11.20 12.34
CA TYR A 45 7.59 -12.55 11.83
C TYR A 45 8.29 -13.62 12.67
N ASN A 46 9.59 -13.44 12.97
CA ASN A 46 10.35 -14.39 13.76
C ASN A 46 9.83 -14.49 15.21
N VAL A 47 9.43 -13.39 15.84
CA VAL A 47 8.78 -13.41 17.17
C VAL A 47 7.49 -14.22 17.14
N LEU A 48 6.65 -14.05 16.13
CA LEU A 48 5.41 -14.82 15.98
C LEU A 48 5.69 -16.30 15.69
N LYS A 49 6.70 -16.60 14.89
CA LYS A 49 7.15 -17.96 14.62
C LYS A 49 7.61 -18.67 15.91
N ASP A 50 8.42 -17.99 16.72
CA ASP A 50 8.90 -18.53 18.02
C ASP A 50 7.75 -18.71 19.03
N TRP A 51 6.70 -17.89 18.95
CA TRP A 51 5.47 -18.06 19.73
C TRP A 51 4.68 -19.31 19.30
N GLY A 52 4.92 -19.85 18.10
CA GLY A 52 4.27 -21.04 17.58
C GLY A 52 3.18 -20.76 16.55
N MET A 53 3.27 -19.63 15.84
CA MET A 53 2.35 -19.29 14.75
C MET A 53 2.24 -20.42 13.72
N GLN A 54 1.01 -20.75 13.34
CA GLN A 54 0.70 -21.77 12.34
C GLN A 54 0.14 -21.19 11.04
N VAL A 55 -0.45 -20.02 11.12
CA VAL A 55 -1.04 -19.29 9.98
C VAL A 55 -0.77 -17.81 10.20
N MET A 56 -0.33 -17.11 9.16
CA MET A 56 -0.14 -15.67 9.20
C MET A 56 -1.23 -14.93 8.43
N ALA A 57 -1.86 -13.97 9.09
CA ALA A 57 -2.77 -12.99 8.52
C ALA A 57 -2.14 -11.59 8.61
N GLY A 58 -1.41 -11.19 7.61
CA GLY A 58 -0.61 -9.97 7.55
C GLY A 58 0.38 -10.12 6.39
N GLN A 59 1.26 -9.23 6.14
CA GLN A 59 1.45 -7.86 6.59
C GLN A 59 0.44 -6.90 5.94
N VAL A 60 0.43 -5.65 6.41
CA VAL A 60 -0.51 -4.62 5.92
C VAL A 60 0.06 -3.87 4.72
N THR A 61 1.35 -3.52 4.76
CA THR A 61 2.02 -2.77 3.69
C THR A 61 2.81 -3.69 2.76
N THR A 62 2.91 -3.28 1.50
CA THR A 62 3.63 -4.02 0.46
C THR A 62 5.10 -4.23 0.83
N GLY A 63 5.81 -3.18 1.29
CA GLY A 63 7.23 -3.28 1.64
C GLY A 63 7.48 -4.30 2.76
N SER A 64 6.66 -4.27 3.83
CA SER A 64 6.73 -5.27 4.92
C SER A 64 6.46 -6.68 4.41
N ALA A 65 5.45 -6.85 3.55
CA ALA A 65 5.07 -8.15 3.01
C ALA A 65 6.16 -8.76 2.11
N LEU A 66 6.75 -7.96 1.23
CA LEU A 66 7.86 -8.39 0.36
C LEU A 66 9.11 -8.75 1.17
N ALA A 67 9.40 -8.02 2.25
CA ALA A 67 10.53 -8.33 3.13
C ALA A 67 10.36 -9.69 3.85
N VAL A 68 9.13 -10.03 4.26
CA VAL A 68 8.83 -11.30 4.95
C VAL A 68 8.62 -12.47 3.99
N ALA A 69 8.28 -12.22 2.73
CA ALA A 69 7.96 -13.26 1.77
C ALA A 69 9.02 -14.37 1.62
N PRO A 70 10.34 -14.08 1.57
CA PRO A 70 11.36 -15.12 1.52
C PRO A 70 11.35 -16.05 2.75
N GLU A 71 11.21 -15.47 3.94
CA GLU A 71 11.19 -16.23 5.20
C GLU A 71 9.94 -17.13 5.29
N SER A 72 8.76 -16.54 5.02
CA SER A 72 7.50 -17.29 5.07
C SER A 72 7.44 -18.39 4.00
N THR A 73 8.10 -18.19 2.85
CA THR A 73 8.20 -19.20 1.80
C THR A 73 9.15 -20.33 2.20
N ALA A 74 10.31 -20.01 2.79
CA ALA A 74 11.26 -21.01 3.29
C ALA A 74 10.65 -21.88 4.40
N ASP A 75 9.82 -21.29 5.25
CA ASP A 75 9.10 -21.98 6.32
C ASP A 75 7.83 -22.69 5.84
N ASN A 76 7.43 -22.53 4.58
CA ASN A 76 6.14 -22.97 4.04
C ASN A 76 4.94 -22.49 4.90
N MET A 77 5.06 -21.29 5.47
CA MET A 77 4.03 -20.68 6.30
C MET A 77 2.89 -20.16 5.43
N PHE A 78 1.65 -20.59 5.71
CA PHE A 78 0.48 -19.99 5.05
C PHE A 78 0.42 -18.52 5.41
N ASN A 79 0.46 -17.66 4.38
CA ASN A 79 0.47 -16.22 4.52
C ASN A 79 -0.67 -15.60 3.70
N LEU A 80 -1.59 -14.92 4.36
CA LEU A 80 -2.70 -14.20 3.75
C LEU A 80 -2.61 -12.72 4.11
N THR A 81 -2.19 -11.89 3.15
CA THR A 81 -2.24 -10.44 3.37
C THR A 81 -3.62 -9.86 3.10
N PRO A 82 -4.13 -9.00 4.00
CA PRO A 82 -5.40 -8.32 3.78
C PRO A 82 -5.30 -7.13 2.81
N SER A 83 -4.12 -6.51 2.67
CA SER A 83 -3.99 -5.21 2.00
C SER A 83 -2.68 -4.95 1.28
N ALA A 84 -1.62 -5.73 1.48
CA ALA A 84 -0.39 -5.58 0.68
C ALA A 84 -0.72 -6.00 -0.77
N SER A 85 -0.60 -5.04 -1.70
CA SER A 85 -1.29 -5.09 -2.99
C SER A 85 -0.36 -5.25 -4.20
N ALA A 86 0.97 -5.29 -4.01
CA ALA A 86 1.88 -5.54 -5.12
C ALA A 86 1.63 -6.92 -5.76
N GLU A 87 1.52 -6.94 -7.07
CA GLU A 87 1.31 -8.17 -7.83
C GLU A 87 2.46 -9.18 -7.65
N SER A 88 3.68 -8.67 -7.50
CA SER A 88 4.88 -9.48 -7.25
C SER A 88 4.80 -10.29 -5.96
N LEU A 89 4.03 -9.86 -4.97
CA LEU A 89 3.89 -10.55 -3.70
C LEU A 89 3.20 -11.91 -3.87
N ALA A 90 2.09 -11.98 -4.60
CA ALA A 90 1.39 -13.23 -4.86
C ALA A 90 2.19 -14.21 -5.74
N LEU A 91 3.22 -13.70 -6.44
CA LEU A 91 4.13 -14.50 -7.26
C LEU A 91 5.38 -14.95 -6.50
N SER A 92 5.61 -14.46 -5.29
CA SER A 92 6.83 -14.74 -4.51
C SER A 92 6.84 -16.11 -3.81
N GLY A 93 5.68 -16.75 -3.65
CA GLY A 93 5.59 -18.09 -3.07
C GLY A 93 4.19 -18.72 -3.22
N ALA A 94 4.14 -20.05 -3.35
CA ALA A 94 2.88 -20.79 -3.48
C ALA A 94 2.03 -20.79 -2.18
N ASN A 95 2.60 -20.33 -1.09
CA ASN A 95 2.00 -20.22 0.24
C ASN A 95 1.51 -18.81 0.57
N ILE A 96 1.65 -17.84 -0.37
CA ILE A 96 1.31 -16.42 -0.18
C ILE A 96 0.06 -16.08 -0.99
N PHE A 97 -0.90 -15.49 -0.30
CA PHE A 97 -2.21 -15.12 -0.86
C PHE A 97 -2.53 -13.66 -0.55
N GLN A 98 -3.24 -13.00 -1.47
CA GLN A 98 -3.73 -11.64 -1.32
C GLN A 98 -5.26 -11.62 -1.34
N MET A 99 -5.87 -10.87 -0.41
CA MET A 99 -7.32 -10.62 -0.43
C MET A 99 -7.71 -9.35 -1.19
N CYS A 100 -6.79 -8.40 -1.24
CA CYS A 100 -7.01 -7.10 -1.91
C CYS A 100 -6.79 -7.20 -3.43
N PHE A 101 -7.27 -6.18 -4.13
CA PHE A 101 -6.94 -5.95 -5.54
C PHE A 101 -5.45 -5.56 -5.68
N THR A 102 -4.90 -5.77 -6.87
CA THR A 102 -3.50 -5.44 -7.16
C THR A 102 -3.30 -3.95 -7.47
N ASP A 103 -2.08 -3.45 -7.28
CA ASP A 103 -1.72 -2.06 -7.56
C ASP A 103 -2.04 -1.62 -9.00
N PRO A 104 -1.73 -2.41 -10.05
CA PRO A 104 -2.10 -2.03 -11.41
C PRO A 104 -3.61 -1.87 -11.59
N ASN A 105 -4.42 -2.75 -10.99
CA ASN A 105 -5.88 -2.65 -11.06
C ASN A 105 -6.40 -1.41 -10.32
N GLN A 106 -5.83 -1.08 -9.19
CA GLN A 106 -6.20 0.12 -8.42
C GLN A 106 -5.83 1.40 -9.19
N GLY A 107 -4.61 1.46 -9.74
CA GLY A 107 -4.16 2.58 -10.56
C GLY A 107 -5.04 2.78 -11.79
N ALA A 108 -5.35 1.70 -12.51
CA ALA A 108 -6.25 1.73 -13.67
C ALA A 108 -7.66 2.23 -13.30
N SER A 109 -8.22 1.71 -12.20
CA SER A 109 -9.55 2.15 -11.71
C SER A 109 -9.56 3.63 -11.32
N ALA A 110 -8.46 4.15 -10.77
CA ALA A 110 -8.33 5.57 -10.47
C ALA A 110 -8.35 6.42 -11.74
N ALA A 111 -7.63 6.03 -12.79
CA ALA A 111 -7.66 6.72 -14.09
C ALA A 111 -9.07 6.68 -14.73
N GLU A 112 -9.74 5.53 -14.67
CA GLU A 112 -11.14 5.40 -15.12
C GLU A 112 -12.09 6.31 -14.36
N LEU A 113 -11.90 6.43 -13.04
CA LEU A 113 -12.69 7.35 -12.21
C LEU A 113 -12.49 8.81 -12.62
N VAL A 114 -11.22 9.22 -12.79
CA VAL A 114 -10.86 10.59 -13.22
C VAL A 114 -11.55 10.89 -14.56
N SER A 115 -11.43 10.00 -15.54
CA SER A 115 -12.03 10.16 -16.86
C SER A 115 -13.56 10.17 -16.82
N THR A 116 -14.16 9.16 -16.17
CA THR A 116 -15.63 8.98 -16.17
C THR A 116 -16.36 10.09 -15.42
N LYS A 117 -15.74 10.61 -14.35
CA LYS A 117 -16.30 11.70 -13.53
C LYS A 117 -15.86 13.09 -13.98
N ALA A 118 -14.99 13.17 -14.99
CA ALA A 118 -14.41 14.42 -15.47
C ALA A 118 -13.81 15.27 -14.33
N LEU A 119 -13.02 14.62 -13.46
CA LEU A 119 -12.47 15.25 -12.26
C LEU A 119 -11.33 16.22 -12.59
N GLY A 120 -10.67 16.04 -13.71
CA GLY A 120 -9.61 16.88 -14.23
C GLY A 120 -9.25 16.46 -15.66
N THR A 121 -8.49 17.30 -16.36
CA THR A 121 -8.04 17.05 -17.75
C THR A 121 -6.52 17.00 -17.86
N LYS A 122 -5.82 17.67 -16.94
CA LYS A 122 -4.36 17.77 -16.86
C LYS A 122 -3.89 17.23 -15.51
N VAL A 123 -3.37 16.01 -15.52
CA VAL A 123 -3.02 15.30 -14.30
C VAL A 123 -1.55 15.49 -13.98
N GLY A 124 -1.24 15.97 -12.77
CA GLY A 124 0.07 15.82 -12.14
C GLY A 124 0.12 14.50 -11.39
N VAL A 125 1.28 13.87 -11.31
CA VAL A 125 1.50 12.67 -10.48
C VAL A 125 2.68 12.92 -9.55
N ILE A 126 2.50 12.62 -8.26
CA ILE A 126 3.59 12.62 -7.27
C ILE A 126 3.59 11.26 -6.57
N TYR A 127 4.68 10.50 -6.69
CA TYR A 127 4.76 9.15 -6.17
C TYR A 127 6.11 8.87 -5.48
N ASP A 128 6.15 7.84 -4.64
CA ASP A 128 7.39 7.34 -4.03
C ASP A 128 8.01 6.29 -4.97
N SER A 129 9.13 6.64 -5.60
CA SER A 129 9.84 5.75 -6.52
C SER A 129 10.67 4.67 -5.83
N SER A 130 10.80 4.71 -4.52
CA SER A 130 11.46 3.69 -3.70
C SER A 130 10.49 2.67 -3.09
N ASP A 131 9.17 2.86 -3.28
CA ASP A 131 8.12 1.98 -2.74
C ASP A 131 7.39 1.25 -3.87
N ASP A 132 7.34 -0.09 -3.78
CA ASP A 132 6.70 -0.95 -4.79
C ASP A 132 5.20 -0.69 -4.94
N TYR A 133 4.48 -0.44 -3.83
CA TYR A 133 3.07 -0.06 -3.83
C TYR A 133 2.83 1.22 -4.64
N SER A 134 3.56 2.27 -4.31
CA SER A 134 3.44 3.58 -4.95
C SER A 134 3.78 3.52 -6.45
N SER A 135 4.86 2.83 -6.79
CA SER A 135 5.30 2.63 -8.18
C SER A 135 4.32 1.78 -8.99
N GLY A 136 3.77 0.72 -8.39
CA GLY A 136 2.78 -0.15 -9.02
C GLY A 136 1.48 0.59 -9.35
N LEU A 137 0.98 1.39 -8.42
CA LEU A 137 -0.18 2.27 -8.60
C LEU A 137 0.05 3.30 -9.71
N TYR A 138 1.19 4.00 -9.66
CA TYR A 138 1.56 4.97 -10.68
C TYR A 138 1.57 4.34 -12.07
N LYS A 139 2.20 3.16 -12.20
CA LYS A 139 2.27 2.45 -13.48
C LYS A 139 0.88 2.11 -14.00
N GLY A 140 0.02 1.51 -13.19
CA GLY A 140 -1.35 1.16 -13.58
C GLY A 140 -2.18 2.38 -13.98
N PHE A 141 -2.04 3.49 -13.23
CA PHE A 141 -2.69 4.75 -13.57
C PHE A 141 -2.19 5.31 -14.90
N SER A 142 -0.87 5.36 -15.12
CA SER A 142 -0.25 5.93 -16.31
C SER A 142 -0.63 5.16 -17.58
N ASP A 143 -0.57 3.83 -17.52
CA ASP A 143 -0.94 2.98 -18.63
C ASP A 143 -2.41 3.20 -19.02
N LYS A 144 -3.31 3.22 -18.05
CA LYS A 144 -4.75 3.43 -18.29
C LYS A 144 -5.07 4.88 -18.71
N ALA A 145 -4.38 5.86 -18.15
CA ALA A 145 -4.51 7.27 -18.55
C ALA A 145 -4.20 7.46 -20.04
N ALA A 146 -3.14 6.80 -20.53
CA ALA A 146 -2.78 6.83 -21.95
C ALA A 146 -3.88 6.21 -22.85
N GLU A 147 -4.48 5.08 -22.43
CA GLU A 147 -5.60 4.45 -23.15
C GLU A 147 -6.84 5.37 -23.22
N LEU A 148 -7.10 6.10 -22.13
CA LEU A 148 -8.27 6.98 -21.99
C LEU A 148 -8.05 8.39 -22.58
N GLY A 149 -6.83 8.70 -22.99
CA GLY A 149 -6.47 10.03 -23.51
C GLY A 149 -6.42 11.11 -22.42
N LEU A 150 -6.21 10.73 -21.15
CA LEU A 150 -5.93 11.68 -20.07
C LEU A 150 -4.50 12.22 -20.22
N GLU A 151 -4.34 13.53 -20.11
CA GLU A 151 -3.04 14.17 -20.24
C GLU A 151 -2.31 14.17 -18.88
N ILE A 152 -1.20 13.44 -18.78
CA ILE A 152 -0.30 13.55 -17.63
C ILE A 152 0.72 14.65 -17.95
N VAL A 153 0.54 15.83 -17.35
CA VAL A 153 1.35 17.03 -17.63
C VAL A 153 2.63 17.09 -16.80
N ALA A 154 2.66 16.40 -15.66
CA ALA A 154 3.84 16.30 -14.81
C ALA A 154 3.88 14.94 -14.12
N THR A 155 5.07 14.35 -14.07
CA THR A 155 5.36 13.18 -13.23
C THR A 155 6.57 13.50 -12.39
N THR A 156 6.39 13.53 -11.08
CA THR A 156 7.46 13.81 -10.13
C THR A 156 7.52 12.70 -9.08
N SER A 157 8.69 12.48 -8.51
CA SER A 157 8.86 11.46 -7.48
C SER A 157 9.69 11.96 -6.31
N PHE A 158 9.62 11.20 -5.25
CA PHE A 158 10.50 11.27 -4.09
C PHE A 158 10.93 9.85 -3.70
N THR A 159 11.78 9.73 -2.70
CA THR A 159 12.20 8.47 -2.12
C THR A 159 12.15 8.56 -0.59
N ALA A 160 12.31 7.43 0.09
CA ALA A 160 12.39 7.38 1.55
C ALA A 160 13.42 8.38 2.13
N ASP A 161 14.52 8.64 1.38
CA ASP A 161 15.62 9.50 1.85
C ASP A 161 15.35 11.00 1.69
N ASN A 162 14.41 11.41 0.82
CA ASN A 162 14.20 12.84 0.48
C ASN A 162 12.75 13.32 0.68
N LYS A 163 11.95 12.58 1.42
CA LYS A 163 10.52 12.87 1.67
C LYS A 163 10.22 13.92 2.74
N ALA A 164 11.26 14.55 3.30
CA ALA A 164 11.09 15.55 4.38
C ALA A 164 10.44 16.85 3.89
N ASP A 165 10.65 17.22 2.63
CA ASP A 165 10.05 18.39 1.99
C ASP A 165 9.66 18.06 0.54
N LEU A 166 8.37 18.08 0.26
CA LEU A 166 7.78 17.76 -1.03
C LEU A 166 7.24 18.99 -1.79
N SER A 167 7.63 20.18 -1.37
CA SER A 167 7.20 21.45 -1.98
C SER A 167 7.61 21.57 -3.45
N THR A 168 8.80 21.08 -3.80
CA THR A 168 9.29 21.08 -5.19
C THR A 168 8.39 20.27 -6.11
N GLN A 169 7.95 19.08 -5.69
CA GLN A 169 7.08 18.21 -6.49
C GLN A 169 5.72 18.86 -6.73
N VAL A 170 5.15 19.52 -5.71
CA VAL A 170 3.88 20.25 -5.85
C VAL A 170 4.03 21.42 -6.80
N THR A 171 5.09 22.21 -6.65
CA THR A 171 5.36 23.37 -7.54
C THR A 171 5.54 22.91 -8.99
N GLN A 172 6.22 21.80 -9.25
CA GLN A 172 6.36 21.25 -10.60
C GLN A 172 5.01 20.89 -11.24
N CYS A 173 4.08 20.30 -10.46
CA CYS A 173 2.73 20.02 -10.94
C CYS A 173 1.95 21.32 -11.23
N GLN A 174 2.07 22.33 -10.37
CA GLN A 174 1.44 23.63 -10.56
C GLN A 174 1.98 24.33 -11.82
N ASP A 175 3.30 24.41 -11.98
CA ASP A 175 3.97 25.05 -13.12
C ASP A 175 3.63 24.37 -14.46
N ALA A 176 3.41 23.04 -14.43
CA ALA A 176 2.92 22.29 -15.58
C ALA A 176 1.43 22.50 -15.89
N GLY A 177 0.71 23.24 -15.04
CA GLY A 177 -0.71 23.53 -15.21
C GLY A 177 -1.63 22.36 -14.91
N ALA A 178 -1.24 21.49 -13.98
CA ALA A 178 -2.10 20.40 -13.53
C ALA A 178 -3.36 20.95 -12.84
N ASP A 179 -4.52 20.44 -13.22
CA ASP A 179 -5.82 20.74 -12.60
C ASP A 179 -6.28 19.64 -11.63
N LEU A 180 -5.56 18.53 -11.61
CA LEU A 180 -5.72 17.40 -10.69
C LEU A 180 -4.35 16.80 -10.38
N VAL A 181 -4.13 16.38 -9.13
CA VAL A 181 -2.92 15.64 -8.75
C VAL A 181 -3.31 14.26 -8.24
N PHE A 182 -2.75 13.21 -8.86
CA PHE A 182 -2.84 11.84 -8.39
C PHE A 182 -1.70 11.54 -7.43
N LEU A 183 -2.04 11.06 -6.23
CA LEU A 183 -1.11 10.79 -5.13
C LEU A 183 -1.16 9.32 -4.71
N PRO A 184 -0.50 8.41 -5.43
CA PRO A 184 -0.41 7.00 -5.06
C PRO A 184 0.63 6.80 -3.94
N ILE A 185 0.36 7.32 -2.76
CA ILE A 185 1.29 7.39 -1.62
C ILE A 185 0.56 7.20 -0.29
N TYR A 186 1.32 7.04 0.79
CA TYR A 186 0.76 6.96 2.12
C TYR A 186 0.38 8.33 2.70
N TYR A 187 -0.41 8.31 3.76
CA TYR A 187 -1.11 9.49 4.29
C TYR A 187 -0.19 10.59 4.82
N THR A 188 1.00 10.24 5.33
CA THR A 188 1.95 11.22 5.90
C THR A 188 2.44 12.18 4.82
N GLU A 189 2.93 11.65 3.73
CA GLU A 189 3.43 12.40 2.57
C GLU A 189 2.28 13.10 1.86
N ALA A 190 1.13 12.45 1.73
CA ALA A 190 -0.07 13.06 1.17
C ALA A 190 -0.51 14.29 1.98
N ALA A 191 -0.49 14.24 3.31
CA ALA A 191 -0.83 15.36 4.16
C ALA A 191 0.14 16.55 4.01
N GLN A 192 1.44 16.28 3.85
CA GLN A 192 2.44 17.32 3.57
C GLN A 192 2.15 18.02 2.21
N ILE A 193 1.93 17.23 1.16
CA ILE A 193 1.63 17.72 -0.18
C ILE A 193 0.36 18.57 -0.17
N LEU A 194 -0.73 18.08 0.43
CA LEU A 194 -2.00 18.80 0.53
C LEU A 194 -1.86 20.10 1.35
N SER A 195 -1.09 20.07 2.43
CA SER A 195 -0.83 21.24 3.25
C SER A 195 -0.07 22.32 2.47
N TYR A 196 0.92 21.92 1.66
CA TYR A 196 1.67 22.86 0.84
C TYR A 196 0.84 23.37 -0.34
N ALA A 197 0.14 22.50 -1.06
CA ALA A 197 -0.74 22.90 -2.16
C ALA A 197 -1.78 23.94 -1.72
N ASN A 198 -2.38 23.75 -0.53
CA ASN A 198 -3.33 24.73 0.03
C ASN A 198 -2.71 26.11 0.36
N LYS A 199 -1.38 26.18 0.55
CA LYS A 199 -0.69 27.46 0.79
C LYS A 199 -0.39 28.25 -0.48
N ILE A 200 -0.20 27.54 -1.57
CA ILE A 200 0.18 28.18 -2.84
C ILE A 200 -1.03 28.48 -3.76
N GLY A 201 -2.21 27.98 -3.42
CA GLY A 201 -3.48 28.23 -4.14
C GLY A 201 -3.78 27.12 -5.13
#